data_e43ebf6ffbf6141c876ed0b657ff2ca0
#
_entry.id   e43ebf6ffbf6141c876ed0b657ff2ca0
#
_cell.length_a   1.000
_cell.length_b   1.000
_cell.length_c   1.000
_cell.angle_alpha   90.00
_cell.angle_beta   90.00
_cell.angle_gamma   90.00
#
_symmetry.space_group_name_H-M   'P 1'
#
loop_
_entity.id
_entity.type
_entity.pdbx_description
1 polymer ?
#
loop_
_entity_poly.entity_id
_entity_poly.type
_entity_poly.pdbx_seq_one_letter_code
_entity_poly.pdbx_strand_id
1 'polypeptide(L)'
;VTCLRVDDAAPTRQVSKTSYVPFGSEFILHPGGFVLAATLEWIRVPSNLAAYVVGKSSWGRWGLIIATATGVHPGFKGCLTLELSNVGQIPVAVQPGTRICQLFLHEAQTRSDVVDASGFVWVRKPAFRQIKLDPLGSLLAKAAQKL
;
A
#
# COMPACT_ATOMS: atom_id res chain seq x y z
N VAL A 1 -3.23 21.12 -15.77
CA VAL A 1 -3.18 19.81 -15.11
C VAL A 1 -2.37 19.97 -13.84
N THR A 2 -3.02 19.78 -12.70
CA THR A 2 -2.36 19.89 -11.41
C THR A 2 -1.70 18.56 -11.09
N CYS A 3 -0.38 18.56 -10.93
CA CYS A 3 0.39 17.39 -10.54
C CYS A 3 0.28 17.21 -9.02
N LEU A 4 0.04 16.00 -8.55
CA LEU A 4 0.16 15.67 -7.12
C LEU A 4 1.64 15.69 -6.73
N ARG A 5 1.99 16.45 -5.71
CA ARG A 5 3.32 16.45 -5.12
C ARG A 5 3.31 15.57 -3.89
N VAL A 6 4.27 14.65 -3.80
CA VAL A 6 4.36 13.67 -2.70
C VAL A 6 4.75 14.29 -1.36
N ASP A 7 5.33 15.48 -1.38
CA ASP A 7 5.70 16.30 -0.23
C ASP A 7 4.59 17.21 0.29
N ASP A 8 3.46 17.32 -0.46
CA ASP A 8 2.30 18.12 -0.08
C ASP A 8 1.11 17.19 0.27
N ALA A 9 0.73 17.16 1.54
CA ALA A 9 -0.39 16.34 2.01
C ALA A 9 -1.78 16.97 1.76
N ALA A 10 -1.84 18.26 1.45
CA ALA A 10 -3.12 18.97 1.30
C ALA A 10 -3.92 18.51 0.08
N PRO A 11 -3.34 18.30 -1.12
CA PRO A 11 -4.08 17.84 -2.29
C PRO A 11 -4.63 16.42 -2.16
N THR A 12 -3.96 15.52 -1.41
CA THR A 12 -4.40 14.12 -1.25
C THR A 12 -5.75 14.01 -0.53
N ARG A 13 -6.05 14.90 0.39
CA ARG A 13 -7.36 14.93 1.07
C ARG A 13 -8.48 15.39 0.15
N GLN A 14 -8.19 16.25 -0.84
CA GLN A 14 -9.20 16.79 -1.77
C GLN A 14 -9.54 15.81 -2.89
N VAL A 15 -8.61 14.89 -3.25
CA VAL A 15 -8.79 13.95 -4.37
C VAL A 15 -9.13 12.53 -3.91
N SER A 16 -9.07 12.24 -2.61
CA SER A 16 -9.39 10.92 -2.06
C SER A 16 -10.77 10.88 -1.40
N LYS A 17 -11.57 9.88 -1.75
CA LYS A 17 -12.85 9.58 -1.11
C LYS A 17 -12.74 8.25 -0.38
N THR A 18 -13.08 8.25 0.91
CA THR A 18 -13.19 7.01 1.67
C THR A 18 -14.58 6.41 1.49
N SER A 19 -14.63 5.14 1.12
CA SER A 19 -15.88 4.37 1.00
C SER A 19 -15.79 3.11 1.83
N TYR A 20 -16.89 2.73 2.46
CA TYR A 20 -17.06 1.45 3.11
C TYR A 20 -17.90 0.54 2.22
N VAL A 21 -17.40 -0.66 1.96
CA VAL A 21 -18.11 -1.68 1.17
C VAL A 21 -18.59 -2.76 2.11
N PRO A 22 -19.90 -2.92 2.32
CA PRO A 22 -20.45 -3.96 3.20
C PRO A 22 -20.15 -5.36 2.67
N PHE A 23 -20.11 -6.35 3.56
CA PHE A 23 -20.11 -7.75 3.15
C PHE A 23 -21.37 -8.06 2.30
N GLY A 24 -21.18 -8.83 1.23
CA GLY A 24 -22.22 -9.13 0.26
C GLY A 24 -22.41 -8.08 -0.83
N SER A 25 -21.73 -6.94 -0.73
CA SER A 25 -21.68 -5.92 -1.78
C SER A 25 -20.38 -6.00 -2.56
N GLU A 26 -20.34 -5.34 -3.71
CA GLU A 26 -19.18 -5.29 -4.60
C GLU A 26 -18.63 -3.88 -4.70
N PHE A 27 -17.33 -3.79 -4.82
CA PHE A 27 -16.62 -2.59 -5.27
C PHE A 27 -16.20 -2.81 -6.72
N ILE A 28 -16.60 -1.91 -7.60
CA ILE A 28 -16.24 -1.97 -9.02
C ILE A 28 -15.00 -1.09 -9.25
N LEU A 29 -13.89 -1.73 -9.59
CA LEU A 29 -12.66 -1.05 -9.97
C LEU A 29 -12.59 -0.94 -11.49
N HIS A 30 -12.81 0.28 -11.99
CA HIS A 30 -12.76 0.57 -13.41
C HIS A 30 -11.33 0.53 -13.97
N PRO A 31 -11.15 0.29 -15.31
CA PRO A 31 -9.85 0.40 -15.97
C PRO A 31 -9.13 1.71 -15.64
N GLY A 32 -7.84 1.64 -15.34
CA GLY A 32 -7.03 2.78 -14.89
C GLY A 32 -7.33 3.27 -13.47
N GLY A 33 -8.30 2.67 -12.78
CA GLY A 33 -8.63 2.99 -11.40
C GLY A 33 -7.55 2.52 -10.42
N PHE A 34 -7.37 3.30 -9.34
CA PHE A 34 -6.47 2.99 -8.23
C PHE A 34 -7.19 3.20 -6.90
N VAL A 35 -7.07 2.25 -5.99
CA VAL A 35 -7.65 2.37 -4.64
C VAL A 35 -6.71 1.81 -3.59
N LEU A 36 -6.76 2.41 -2.41
CA LEU A 36 -6.17 1.84 -1.21
C LEU A 36 -7.23 1.04 -0.46
N ALA A 37 -7.00 -0.25 -0.30
CA ALA A 37 -7.81 -1.14 0.50
C ALA A 37 -7.05 -1.59 1.76
N ALA A 38 -7.72 -2.24 2.69
CA ALA A 38 -7.11 -2.89 3.84
C ALA A 38 -7.49 -4.36 3.85
N THR A 39 -6.56 -5.21 4.33
CA THR A 39 -6.90 -6.61 4.63
C THR A 39 -7.93 -6.68 5.76
N LEU A 40 -8.76 -7.71 5.75
CA LEU A 40 -9.62 -8.05 6.89
C LEU A 40 -8.80 -8.64 8.03
N GLU A 41 -7.74 -9.37 7.68
CA GLU A 41 -6.86 -10.00 8.63
C GLU A 41 -5.99 -8.94 9.32
N TRP A 42 -6.06 -8.96 10.64
CA TRP A 42 -5.08 -8.31 11.49
C TRP A 42 -3.93 -9.30 11.73
N ILE A 43 -2.72 -8.94 11.34
CA ILE A 43 -1.55 -9.81 11.44
C ILE A 43 -0.52 -9.27 12.44
N ARG A 44 0.26 -10.18 12.99
CA ARG A 44 1.46 -9.89 13.77
C ARG A 44 2.61 -10.74 13.22
N VAL A 45 3.60 -10.07 12.66
CA VAL A 45 4.81 -10.71 12.17
C VAL A 45 5.84 -10.76 13.30
N PRO A 46 6.36 -11.92 13.68
CA PRO A 46 7.41 -12.04 14.69
C PRO A 46 8.69 -11.30 14.27
N SER A 47 9.56 -10.99 15.23
CA SER A 47 10.82 -10.27 14.96
C SER A 47 11.83 -11.06 14.12
N ASN A 48 11.71 -12.37 14.06
CA ASN A 48 12.55 -13.27 13.27
C ASN A 48 11.97 -13.61 11.89
N LEU A 49 10.84 -13.00 11.50
CA LEU A 49 10.23 -13.18 10.20
C LEU A 49 10.01 -11.86 9.48
N ALA A 50 10.20 -11.86 8.20
CA ALA A 50 9.72 -10.85 7.26
C ALA A 50 8.70 -11.49 6.32
N ALA A 51 7.91 -10.68 5.63
CA ALA A 51 6.96 -11.21 4.68
C ALA A 51 6.88 -10.36 3.41
N TYR A 52 6.37 -10.98 2.33
CA TYR A 52 6.05 -10.29 1.08
C TYR A 52 4.59 -10.54 0.73
N VAL A 53 3.89 -9.47 0.37
CA VAL A 53 2.53 -9.54 -0.17
C VAL A 53 2.62 -9.71 -1.68
N VAL A 54 1.97 -10.75 -2.19
CA VAL A 54 1.93 -11.03 -3.63
C VAL A 54 0.50 -11.22 -4.07
N GLY A 55 0.10 -10.57 -5.15
CA GLY A 55 -1.19 -10.77 -5.77
C GLY A 55 -1.36 -12.19 -6.30
N LYS A 56 -2.56 -12.74 -6.22
CA LYS A 56 -2.85 -14.05 -6.81
C LYS A 56 -2.92 -13.93 -8.33
N SER A 57 -2.25 -14.84 -9.04
CA SER A 57 -2.20 -14.86 -10.50
C SER A 57 -3.58 -14.96 -11.17
N SER A 58 -4.56 -15.59 -10.50
CA SER A 58 -5.94 -15.64 -10.97
C SER A 58 -6.55 -14.25 -11.15
N TRP A 59 -6.28 -13.32 -10.24
CA TRP A 59 -6.74 -11.95 -10.32
C TRP A 59 -5.89 -11.10 -11.27
N GLY A 60 -4.58 -11.34 -11.29
CA GLY A 60 -3.67 -10.66 -12.22
C GLY A 60 -4.03 -10.89 -13.69
N ARG A 61 -4.53 -12.09 -14.03
CA ARG A 61 -5.00 -12.40 -15.40
C ARG A 61 -6.25 -11.61 -15.81
N TRP A 62 -7.02 -11.11 -14.86
CA TRP A 62 -8.16 -10.20 -15.08
C TRP A 62 -7.77 -8.73 -15.02
N GLY A 63 -6.49 -8.43 -14.89
CA GLY A 63 -5.98 -7.07 -14.82
C GLY A 63 -5.96 -6.45 -13.43
N LEU A 64 -6.35 -7.18 -12.37
CA LEU A 64 -6.22 -6.68 -11.01
C LEU A 64 -4.78 -6.87 -10.52
N ILE A 65 -4.07 -5.76 -10.36
CA ILE A 65 -2.72 -5.73 -9.80
C ILE A 65 -2.78 -5.23 -8.35
N ILE A 66 -2.00 -5.88 -7.51
CA ILE A 66 -1.71 -5.41 -6.17
C ILE A 66 -0.29 -4.85 -6.20
N ALA A 67 -0.21 -3.52 -6.28
CA ALA A 67 1.05 -2.79 -6.39
C ALA A 67 1.67 -2.46 -5.02
N THR A 68 1.20 -3.12 -3.98
CA THR A 68 1.61 -2.88 -2.59
C THR A 68 3.13 -2.92 -2.47
N ALA A 69 3.68 -1.97 -1.71
CA ALA A 69 5.05 -2.07 -1.22
C ALA A 69 5.20 -3.43 -0.56
N THR A 70 5.86 -4.35 -1.25
CA THR A 70 5.72 -5.80 -1.04
C THR A 70 6.25 -6.29 0.30
N GLY A 71 7.16 -5.52 0.91
CA GLY A 71 7.84 -5.93 2.15
C GLY A 71 7.04 -5.62 3.40
N VAL A 72 6.78 -6.64 4.20
CA VAL A 72 6.24 -6.52 5.55
C VAL A 72 7.36 -6.78 6.54
N HIS A 73 7.75 -5.75 7.28
CA HIS A 73 8.89 -5.79 8.18
C HIS A 73 8.66 -6.71 9.39
N PRO A 74 9.73 -7.29 9.94
CA PRO A 74 9.68 -7.95 11.24
C PRO A 74 9.06 -7.05 12.30
N GLY A 75 8.24 -7.62 13.17
CA GLY A 75 7.55 -6.87 14.21
C GLY A 75 6.29 -6.13 13.76
N PHE A 76 5.92 -6.15 12.49
CA PHE A 76 4.69 -5.53 11.99
C PHE A 76 3.45 -6.03 12.75
N LYS A 77 2.54 -5.11 13.07
CA LYS A 77 1.26 -5.41 13.72
C LYS A 77 0.18 -4.53 13.10
N GLY A 78 -0.84 -5.12 12.50
CA GLY A 78 -1.93 -4.35 11.90
C GLY A 78 -2.61 -5.07 10.74
N CYS A 79 -3.52 -4.38 10.07
CA CYS A 79 -4.02 -4.76 8.76
C CYS A 79 -3.07 -4.23 7.70
N LEU A 80 -2.86 -5.01 6.64
CA LEU A 80 -2.04 -4.55 5.51
C LEU A 80 -2.85 -3.60 4.63
N THR A 81 -2.24 -2.51 4.24
CA THR A 81 -2.77 -1.67 3.15
C THR A 81 -2.45 -2.33 1.82
N LEU A 82 -3.46 -2.47 0.98
CA LEU A 82 -3.34 -3.02 -0.36
C LEU A 82 -3.57 -1.92 -1.38
N GLU A 83 -2.63 -1.74 -2.27
CA GLU A 83 -2.70 -0.80 -3.38
C GLU A 83 -3.23 -1.54 -4.61
N LEU A 84 -4.52 -1.39 -4.89
CA LEU A 84 -5.20 -2.12 -5.97
C LEU A 84 -5.31 -1.24 -7.21
N SER A 85 -4.90 -1.76 -8.34
CA SER A 85 -5.07 -1.10 -9.64
C SER A 85 -5.65 -2.06 -10.66
N ASN A 86 -6.57 -1.57 -11.49
CA ASN A 86 -7.05 -2.29 -12.66
C ASN A 86 -6.30 -1.79 -13.91
N VAL A 87 -5.37 -2.61 -14.40
CA VAL A 87 -4.62 -2.35 -15.62
C VAL A 87 -5.23 -3.03 -16.86
N GLY A 88 -6.36 -3.75 -16.66
CA GLY A 88 -7.14 -4.36 -17.74
C GLY A 88 -8.02 -3.34 -18.47
N GLN A 89 -8.84 -3.85 -19.36
CA GLN A 89 -9.78 -3.04 -20.17
C GLN A 89 -11.23 -3.17 -19.69
N ILE A 90 -11.50 -4.08 -18.78
CA ILE A 90 -12.84 -4.40 -18.27
C ILE A 90 -12.91 -4.06 -16.78
N PRO A 91 -14.02 -3.48 -16.26
CA PRO A 91 -14.20 -3.29 -14.84
C PRO A 91 -14.13 -4.60 -14.06
N VAL A 92 -13.44 -4.58 -12.93
CA VAL A 92 -13.28 -5.75 -12.04
C VAL A 92 -14.09 -5.54 -10.78
N ALA A 93 -15.00 -6.47 -10.49
CA ALA A 93 -15.76 -6.48 -9.24
C ALA A 93 -14.95 -7.19 -8.14
N VAL A 94 -14.78 -6.53 -7.01
CA VAL A 94 -14.09 -7.08 -5.84
C VAL A 94 -15.05 -7.05 -4.65
N GLN A 95 -15.24 -8.21 -4.01
CA GLN A 95 -16.06 -8.32 -2.80
C GLN A 95 -15.19 -8.39 -1.55
N PRO A 96 -15.58 -7.73 -0.44
CA PRO A 96 -14.92 -7.91 0.84
C PRO A 96 -14.84 -9.38 1.26
N GLY A 97 -13.69 -9.81 1.76
CA GLY A 97 -13.44 -11.21 2.13
C GLY A 97 -12.92 -12.09 0.99
N THR A 98 -12.85 -11.59 -0.24
CA THR A 98 -12.25 -12.33 -1.35
C THR A 98 -10.74 -12.41 -1.19
N ARG A 99 -10.20 -13.61 -1.37
CA ARG A 99 -8.76 -13.86 -1.30
C ARG A 99 -8.06 -13.42 -2.59
N ILE A 100 -7.56 -12.19 -2.60
CA ILE A 100 -6.92 -11.55 -3.77
C ILE A 100 -5.40 -11.59 -3.73
N CYS A 101 -4.81 -11.77 -2.55
CA CYS A 101 -3.37 -11.83 -2.34
C CYS A 101 -2.98 -12.99 -1.43
N GLN A 102 -1.69 -13.20 -1.29
CA GLN A 102 -1.07 -14.19 -0.42
C GLN A 102 0.17 -13.58 0.22
N LEU A 103 0.55 -14.10 1.37
CA LEU A 103 1.71 -13.67 2.13
C LEU A 103 2.77 -14.77 2.10
N PHE A 104 3.97 -14.44 1.64
CA PHE A 104 5.13 -15.31 1.73
C PHE A 104 5.96 -14.89 2.94
N LEU A 105 6.27 -15.84 3.79
CA LEU A 105 7.08 -15.63 5.00
C LEU A 105 8.51 -16.05 4.73
N HIS A 106 9.46 -15.27 5.26
CA HIS A 106 10.90 -15.53 5.18
C HIS A 106 11.52 -15.34 6.55
N GLU A 107 12.50 -16.18 6.86
CA GLU A 107 13.34 -15.93 8.04
C GLU A 107 14.15 -14.64 7.84
N ALA A 108 14.21 -13.84 8.88
CA ALA A 108 14.93 -12.58 8.89
C ALA A 108 15.78 -12.46 10.14
N GLN A 109 17.05 -12.13 9.97
CA GLN A 109 17.90 -11.71 11.07
C GLN A 109 17.74 -10.20 11.26
N THR A 110 17.03 -9.81 12.30
CA THR A 110 16.86 -8.39 12.64
C THR A 110 17.74 -8.00 13.81
N ARG A 111 18.35 -6.83 13.71
CA ARG A 111 18.92 -6.15 14.87
C ARG A 111 17.75 -5.65 15.72
N SER A 112 17.85 -5.79 17.03
CA SER A 112 16.77 -5.48 17.98
C SER A 112 16.29 -4.02 17.98
N ASP A 113 17.08 -3.14 17.39
CA ASP A 113 16.86 -1.70 17.30
C ASP A 113 15.99 -1.24 16.10
N VAL A 114 15.66 -2.17 15.17
CA VAL A 114 14.95 -1.83 13.91
C VAL A 114 13.44 -2.17 13.96
N VAL A 115 12.97 -2.81 15.00
CA VAL A 115 11.65 -3.46 15.08
C VAL A 115 10.45 -2.50 15.00
N ASP A 116 10.61 -1.19 15.16
CA ASP A 116 9.48 -0.24 15.23
C ASP A 116 9.56 0.96 14.26
N ALA A 117 10.44 0.92 13.27
CA ALA A 117 10.66 2.07 12.37
C ALA A 117 9.56 2.28 11.30
N SER A 118 8.64 1.33 11.10
CA SER A 118 7.55 1.52 10.15
C SER A 118 6.40 2.26 10.82
N GLY A 119 6.18 3.50 10.44
CA GLY A 119 5.07 4.28 10.93
C GLY A 119 3.67 3.77 10.56
N PHE A 120 3.53 2.51 10.12
CA PHE A 120 2.28 1.83 9.75
C PHE A 120 1.89 0.72 10.74
N VAL A 121 2.56 0.64 11.90
CA VAL A 121 2.20 -0.29 12.98
C VAL A 121 0.86 0.13 13.59
N TRP A 122 -0.02 -0.84 13.89
CA TRP A 122 -1.38 -0.64 14.45
C TRP A 122 -2.40 0.02 13.51
N VAL A 123 -2.10 0.19 12.25
CA VAL A 123 -3.03 0.77 11.28
C VAL A 123 -4.16 -0.22 10.98
N ARG A 124 -5.41 0.25 11.06
CA ARG A 124 -6.61 -0.53 10.72
C ARG A 124 -7.30 -0.03 9.44
N LYS A 125 -6.89 1.13 8.94
CA LYS A 125 -7.44 1.77 7.74
C LYS A 125 -6.31 2.16 6.82
N PRO A 126 -6.48 2.06 5.50
CA PRO A 126 -5.50 2.58 4.57
C PRO A 126 -5.31 4.08 4.81
N ALA A 127 -4.07 4.54 4.79
CA ALA A 127 -3.75 5.93 5.00
C ALA A 127 -2.67 6.39 4.03
N PHE A 128 -2.84 7.58 3.47
CA PHE A 128 -1.78 8.29 2.79
C PHE A 128 -0.83 8.89 3.82
N ARG A 129 0.45 8.79 3.55
CA ARG A 129 1.49 9.50 4.31
C ARG A 129 2.27 10.41 3.40
N GLN A 130 2.62 11.57 3.94
CA GLN A 130 3.54 12.47 3.29
C GLN A 130 4.92 11.81 3.19
N ILE A 131 5.49 11.80 2.00
CA ILE A 131 6.85 11.34 1.76
C ILE A 131 7.79 12.50 2.07
N LYS A 132 8.67 12.32 3.06
CA LYS A 132 9.74 13.29 3.32
C LYS A 132 10.78 13.17 2.20
N LEU A 133 11.13 14.29 1.59
CA LEU A 133 12.21 14.32 0.61
C LEU A 133 13.51 13.89 1.28
N ASP A 134 14.28 13.06 0.58
CA ASP A 134 15.61 12.67 1.02
C ASP A 134 16.51 13.93 1.12
N PRO A 135 17.34 14.05 2.17
CA PRO A 135 18.29 15.15 2.31
C PRO A 135 19.18 15.35 1.06
N LEU A 136 19.54 14.26 0.39
CA LEU A 136 20.29 14.31 -0.87
C LEU A 136 19.50 15.00 -1.98
N GLY A 137 18.21 14.69 -2.13
CA GLY A 137 17.32 15.34 -3.11
C GLY A 137 17.24 16.85 -2.89
N SER A 138 17.16 17.30 -1.64
CA SER A 138 17.15 18.72 -1.29
C SER A 138 18.48 19.43 -1.56
N LEU A 139 19.61 18.73 -1.38
CA LEU A 139 20.93 19.24 -1.70
C LEU A 139 21.13 19.40 -3.21
N LEU A 140 20.71 18.40 -4.00
CA LEU A 140 20.78 18.45 -5.46
C LEU A 140 19.89 19.56 -6.04
N ALA A 141 18.70 19.76 -5.50
CA ALA A 141 17.82 20.85 -5.92
C ALA A 141 18.43 22.22 -5.64
N LYS A 142 19.11 22.42 -4.50
CA LYS A 142 19.84 23.65 -4.17
C LYS A 142 21.08 23.86 -5.06
N ALA A 143 21.76 22.80 -5.45
CA ALA A 143 22.90 22.87 -6.38
C ALA A 143 22.45 23.25 -7.78
N ALA A 144 21.34 22.70 -8.27
CA ALA A 144 20.78 23.02 -9.59
C ALA A 144 20.29 24.47 -9.72
N GLN A 145 19.91 25.14 -8.61
CA GLN A 145 19.50 26.55 -8.61
C GLN A 145 20.69 27.53 -8.67
N LYS A 146 21.93 27.05 -8.55
CA LYS A 146 23.14 27.85 -8.58
C LYS A 146 23.86 27.78 -9.94
N LEU A 147 23.38 27.00 -10.87
CA LEU A 147 23.79 26.89 -12.26
C LEU A 147 22.86 27.69 -13.18
#